data_1ada57d0b04c78092a884e17ede29e2b
#
_entry.id   1ada57d0b04c78092a884e17ede29e2b
#
_cell.length_a   1.000
_cell.length_b   1.000
_cell.length_c   1.000
_cell.angle_alpha   90.00
_cell.angle_beta   90.00
_cell.angle_gamma   90.00
#
_symmetry.space_group_name_H-M   'P 1'
#
loop_
_entity.id
_entity.type
_entity.pdbx_description
1 polymer ?
#
loop_
_entity_poly.entity_id
_entity_poly.type
_entity_poly.pdbx_seq_one_letter_code
_entity_poly.pdbx_strand_id
1 'polypeptide(L)'
;MIKILHFADAHIDIAGHGRHDALTGLPLRALDFLKALDAIVKTAVSEKVDLVIFAGDAYKDRTPSPTYQREWGKRIARLSAAKIPTLLLTGNHDVSPAAGRAHTMQEFDTLDVPFVRVIDKPEFLKHDQLWNLPLQVIALPWIFRSGLMSTLLSQDVSIEDVNEEIGKRVITIVQEWLENLDPQLPTVLVAHATIQGATFGNERSVMLGKDVVLPGGLVKDPRL
;
A
#
# COMPACT_ATOMS: atom_id res chain seq x y z
N MET A 1 6.65 23.77 4.52
CA MET A 1 7.33 22.44 4.31
C MET A 1 6.36 21.38 4.74
N ILE A 2 6.08 20.38 3.91
CA ILE A 2 5.18 19.25 4.23
C ILE A 2 6.02 18.14 4.85
N LYS A 3 5.56 17.60 5.97
CA LYS A 3 6.17 16.44 6.64
C LYS A 3 5.37 15.18 6.31
N ILE A 4 6.00 14.21 5.69
CA ILE A 4 5.38 12.92 5.38
C ILE A 4 6.08 11.82 6.18
N LEU A 5 5.31 10.97 6.84
CA LEU A 5 5.80 9.73 7.41
C LEU A 5 5.40 8.58 6.48
N HIS A 6 6.39 7.90 5.94
CA HIS A 6 6.17 6.77 5.03
C HIS A 6 6.68 5.46 5.66
N PHE A 7 5.89 4.41 5.56
CA PHE A 7 6.27 3.06 5.95
C PHE A 7 5.53 2.01 5.12
N ALA A 8 6.04 0.79 5.09
CA ALA A 8 5.49 -0.35 4.36
C ALA A 8 5.80 -1.66 5.08
N ASP A 9 5.30 -2.77 4.55
CA ASP A 9 5.73 -4.13 4.89
C ASP A 9 5.65 -4.41 6.40
N ALA A 10 4.52 -4.07 7.01
CA ALA A 10 4.29 -4.32 8.43
C ALA A 10 4.20 -5.82 8.74
N HIS A 11 3.71 -6.63 7.78
CA HIS A 11 3.66 -8.09 7.80
C HIS A 11 3.28 -8.67 9.16
N ILE A 12 2.21 -8.13 9.77
CA ILE A 12 1.71 -8.64 11.05
C ILE A 12 1.37 -10.12 10.89
N ASP A 13 2.12 -10.97 11.58
CA ASP A 13 2.07 -12.42 11.41
C ASP A 13 1.57 -13.14 12.66
N ILE A 14 0.87 -14.26 12.41
CA ILE A 14 0.61 -15.27 13.40
C ILE A 14 1.90 -16.09 13.53
N ALA A 15 2.73 -15.77 14.51
CA ALA A 15 3.75 -16.73 14.93
C ALA A 15 3.02 -17.91 15.60
N GLY A 16 2.71 -18.95 14.81
CA GLY A 16 2.01 -20.15 15.29
C GLY A 16 2.78 -20.92 16.37
N HIS A 17 4.03 -20.55 16.60
CA HIS A 17 4.91 -21.19 17.57
C HIS A 17 5.64 -20.12 18.38
N GLY A 18 5.72 -20.29 19.69
CA GLY A 18 6.46 -19.39 20.57
C GLY A 18 5.74 -19.09 21.88
N ARG A 19 6.39 -18.28 22.71
CA ARG A 19 5.83 -17.83 23.98
C ARG A 19 4.77 -16.77 23.75
N HIS A 20 3.72 -16.83 24.55
CA HIS A 20 2.67 -15.83 24.60
C HIS A 20 2.86 -14.90 25.80
N ASP A 21 2.51 -13.67 25.62
CA ASP A 21 2.45 -12.69 26.70
C ASP A 21 1.24 -12.99 27.60
N ALA A 22 1.49 -13.07 28.91
CA ALA A 22 0.48 -13.46 29.87
C ALA A 22 -0.66 -12.44 30.03
N LEU A 23 -0.42 -11.15 29.71
CA LEU A 23 -1.40 -10.10 29.86
C LEU A 23 -2.30 -9.94 28.64
N THR A 24 -1.71 -10.05 27.45
CA THR A 24 -2.43 -9.81 26.19
C THR A 24 -2.89 -11.11 25.51
N GLY A 25 -2.29 -12.24 25.86
CA GLY A 25 -2.48 -13.52 25.18
C GLY A 25 -1.87 -13.58 23.77
N LEU A 26 -1.18 -12.52 23.33
CA LEU A 26 -0.58 -12.46 22.00
C LEU A 26 0.80 -13.14 21.98
N PRO A 27 1.20 -13.74 20.83
CA PRO A 27 2.57 -14.19 20.64
C PRO A 27 3.57 -13.04 20.85
N LEU A 28 4.69 -13.28 21.51
CA LEU A 28 5.71 -12.25 21.76
C LEU A 28 6.21 -11.60 20.46
N ARG A 29 6.36 -12.41 19.40
CA ARG A 29 6.76 -11.89 18.09
C ARG A 29 5.73 -10.91 17.51
N ALA A 30 4.44 -11.20 17.64
CA ALA A 30 3.39 -10.26 17.23
C ALA A 30 3.48 -8.95 18.01
N LEU A 31 3.79 -9.01 19.31
CA LEU A 31 3.99 -7.81 20.12
C LEU A 31 5.16 -6.95 19.63
N ASP A 32 6.22 -7.55 19.09
CA ASP A 32 7.35 -6.78 18.55
C ASP A 32 6.96 -6.02 17.30
N PHE A 33 6.19 -6.62 16.37
CA PHE A 33 5.61 -5.91 15.23
C PHE A 33 4.69 -4.76 15.69
N LEU A 34 3.83 -5.05 16.67
CA LEU A 34 2.92 -4.05 17.21
C LEU A 34 3.64 -2.90 17.92
N LYS A 35 4.76 -3.16 18.61
CA LYS A 35 5.61 -2.11 19.19
C LYS A 35 6.25 -1.22 18.13
N ALA A 36 6.70 -1.80 17.02
CA ALA A 36 7.24 -1.03 15.89
C ALA A 36 6.15 -0.10 15.31
N LEU A 37 4.95 -0.61 15.08
CA LEU A 37 3.81 0.19 14.62
C LEU A 37 3.41 1.26 15.64
N ASP A 38 3.45 0.95 16.93
CA ASP A 38 3.18 1.95 17.99
C ASP A 38 4.22 3.07 17.99
N ALA A 39 5.49 2.76 17.73
CA ALA A 39 6.55 3.76 17.57
C ALA A 39 6.29 4.66 16.36
N ILE A 40 5.90 4.08 15.21
CA ILE A 40 5.53 4.81 13.99
C ILE A 40 4.37 5.79 14.29
N VAL A 41 3.27 5.30 14.84
CA VAL A 41 2.11 6.14 15.17
C VAL A 41 2.46 7.22 16.19
N LYS A 42 3.24 6.88 17.23
CA LYS A 42 3.72 7.85 18.21
C LYS A 42 4.56 8.95 17.55
N THR A 43 5.46 8.59 16.65
CA THR A 43 6.30 9.54 15.90
C THR A 43 5.42 10.44 15.03
N ALA A 44 4.46 9.88 14.28
CA ALA A 44 3.55 10.67 13.46
C ALA A 44 2.83 11.74 14.28
N VAL A 45 2.32 11.37 15.46
CA VAL A 45 1.60 12.29 16.35
C VAL A 45 2.53 13.30 17.00
N SER A 46 3.68 12.87 17.52
CA SER A 46 4.61 13.78 18.24
C SER A 46 5.28 14.79 17.30
N GLU A 47 5.61 14.39 16.08
CA GLU A 47 6.22 15.24 15.05
C GLU A 47 5.18 16.07 14.29
N LYS A 48 3.89 15.84 14.54
CA LYS A 48 2.78 16.53 13.87
C LYS A 48 2.96 16.46 12.34
N VAL A 49 3.08 15.24 11.83
CA VAL A 49 3.23 15.05 10.38
C VAL A 49 1.94 15.45 9.66
N ASP A 50 2.08 15.97 8.46
CA ASP A 50 0.94 16.42 7.64
C ASP A 50 0.25 15.26 6.93
N LEU A 51 0.99 14.17 6.67
CA LEU A 51 0.49 12.99 5.95
C LEU A 51 1.23 11.75 6.43
N VAL A 52 0.49 10.66 6.61
CA VAL A 52 1.02 9.31 6.76
C VAL A 52 0.73 8.54 5.47
N ILE A 53 1.72 7.86 4.93
CA ILE A 53 1.56 6.96 3.79
C ILE A 53 2.01 5.56 4.21
N PHE A 54 1.09 4.62 4.17
CA PHE A 54 1.37 3.21 4.28
C PHE A 54 1.36 2.59 2.88
N ALA A 55 2.50 2.05 2.45
CA ALA A 55 2.69 1.58 1.08
C ALA A 55 2.51 0.06 0.90
N GLY A 56 1.59 -0.54 1.65
CA GLY A 56 1.15 -1.92 1.45
C GLY A 56 1.77 -2.95 2.37
N ASP A 57 1.16 -4.14 2.37
CA ASP A 57 1.52 -5.32 3.15
C ASP A 57 1.38 -5.14 4.67
N ALA A 58 0.14 -4.85 5.11
CA ALA A 58 -0.17 -4.76 6.54
C ALA A 58 -0.05 -6.11 7.25
N TYR A 59 -0.45 -7.17 6.57
CA TYR A 59 -0.47 -8.52 7.11
C TYR A 59 0.39 -9.45 6.25
N LYS A 60 0.88 -10.52 6.86
CA LYS A 60 1.57 -11.57 6.12
C LYS A 60 0.59 -12.43 5.31
N ASP A 61 -0.59 -12.66 5.83
CA ASP A 61 -1.63 -13.47 5.21
C ASP A 61 -2.79 -12.59 4.69
N ARG A 62 -3.33 -12.94 3.53
CA ARG A 62 -4.50 -12.26 2.91
C ARG A 62 -5.78 -12.38 3.72
N THR A 63 -5.84 -13.33 4.64
CA THR A 63 -6.96 -13.57 5.55
C THR A 63 -6.47 -13.54 7.00
N PRO A 64 -6.03 -12.38 7.50
CA PRO A 64 -5.51 -12.26 8.85
C PRO A 64 -6.61 -12.54 9.88
N SER A 65 -6.23 -13.06 11.06
CA SER A 65 -7.20 -13.28 12.11
C SER A 65 -7.82 -11.97 12.59
N PRO A 66 -9.07 -11.98 13.10
CA PRO A 66 -9.73 -10.79 13.65
C PRO A 66 -8.91 -10.08 14.75
N THR A 67 -8.09 -10.83 15.47
CA THR A 67 -7.20 -10.27 16.50
C THR A 67 -6.20 -9.29 15.88
N TYR A 68 -5.56 -9.65 14.76
CA TYR A 68 -4.58 -8.78 14.09
C TYR A 68 -5.25 -7.63 13.36
N GLN A 69 -6.41 -7.86 12.74
CA GLN A 69 -7.24 -6.79 12.16
C GLN A 69 -7.58 -5.73 13.23
N ARG A 70 -8.02 -6.17 14.40
CA ARG A 70 -8.27 -5.28 15.55
C ARG A 70 -7.02 -4.50 15.95
N GLU A 71 -5.87 -5.15 16.05
CA GLU A 71 -4.63 -4.49 16.50
C GLU A 71 -4.14 -3.47 15.44
N TRP A 72 -4.26 -3.78 14.16
CA TRP A 72 -4.01 -2.83 13.08
C TRP A 72 -4.99 -1.66 13.16
N GLY A 73 -6.29 -1.95 13.19
CA GLY A 73 -7.35 -0.94 13.25
C GLY A 73 -7.20 0.04 14.41
N LYS A 74 -6.77 -0.43 15.61
CA LYS A 74 -6.47 0.46 16.74
C LYS A 74 -5.42 1.52 16.41
N ARG A 75 -4.41 1.18 15.60
CA ARG A 75 -3.32 2.08 15.22
C ARG A 75 -3.78 3.10 14.20
N ILE A 76 -4.52 2.65 13.20
CA ILE A 76 -5.15 3.54 12.22
C ILE A 76 -6.15 4.49 12.91
N ALA A 77 -6.98 3.98 13.82
CA ALA A 77 -7.91 4.81 14.60
C ALA A 77 -7.20 5.89 15.43
N ARG A 78 -5.97 5.64 15.92
CA ARG A 78 -5.18 6.66 16.64
C ARG A 78 -4.71 7.78 15.71
N LEU A 79 -4.32 7.47 14.47
CA LEU A 79 -3.99 8.47 13.45
C LEU A 79 -5.23 9.31 13.09
N SER A 80 -6.36 8.65 12.84
CA SER A 80 -7.64 9.29 12.57
C SER A 80 -8.07 10.21 13.73
N ALA A 81 -8.01 9.74 14.97
CA ALA A 81 -8.33 10.53 16.15
C ALA A 81 -7.40 11.75 16.34
N ALA A 82 -6.15 11.64 15.91
CA ALA A 82 -5.20 12.74 15.88
C ALA A 82 -5.40 13.68 14.67
N LYS A 83 -6.39 13.39 13.80
CA LYS A 83 -6.70 14.12 12.57
C LYS A 83 -5.51 14.17 11.59
N ILE A 84 -4.73 13.12 11.57
CA ILE A 84 -3.59 12.99 10.64
C ILE A 84 -4.07 12.27 9.39
N PRO A 85 -4.09 12.95 8.23
CA PRO A 85 -4.35 12.34 6.94
C PRO A 85 -3.51 11.09 6.72
N THR A 86 -4.15 9.99 6.32
CA THR A 86 -3.49 8.70 6.18
C THR A 86 -3.93 8.01 4.90
N LEU A 87 -2.99 7.72 4.00
CA LEU A 87 -3.19 6.90 2.81
C LEU A 87 -2.77 5.47 3.11
N LEU A 88 -3.64 4.51 2.82
CA LEU A 88 -3.39 3.08 2.97
C LEU A 88 -3.38 2.42 1.60
N LEU A 89 -2.21 2.20 1.03
CA LEU A 89 -2.10 1.42 -0.21
C LEU A 89 -2.21 -0.07 0.10
N THR A 90 -2.76 -0.82 -0.83
CA THR A 90 -2.76 -2.28 -0.74
C THR A 90 -1.48 -2.86 -1.35
N GLY A 91 -0.90 -3.83 -0.65
CA GLY A 91 0.20 -4.67 -1.12
C GLY A 91 -0.29 -6.03 -1.62
N ASN A 92 0.65 -6.88 -2.03
CA ASN A 92 0.34 -8.21 -2.58
C ASN A 92 -0.17 -9.20 -1.51
N HIS A 93 0.13 -8.96 -0.25
CA HIS A 93 -0.39 -9.73 0.87
C HIS A 93 -1.74 -9.22 1.39
N ASP A 94 -2.16 -8.02 1.04
CA ASP A 94 -3.42 -7.45 1.50
C ASP A 94 -4.61 -7.90 0.64
N VAL A 95 -4.40 -8.23 -0.63
CA VAL A 95 -5.47 -8.42 -1.62
C VAL A 95 -5.55 -9.86 -2.11
N SER A 96 -6.77 -10.36 -2.33
CA SER A 96 -7.00 -11.68 -2.91
C SER A 96 -6.71 -11.67 -4.43
N PRO A 97 -6.05 -12.70 -4.99
CA PRO A 97 -5.88 -12.83 -6.44
C PRO A 97 -7.20 -13.10 -7.18
N ALA A 98 -8.27 -13.47 -6.46
CA ALA A 98 -9.59 -13.70 -7.03
C ALA A 98 -10.36 -12.39 -7.16
N ALA A 99 -10.83 -12.09 -8.38
CA ALA A 99 -11.64 -10.91 -8.64
C ALA A 99 -12.90 -10.86 -7.76
N GLY A 100 -13.27 -9.67 -7.31
CA GLY A 100 -14.51 -9.41 -6.58
C GLY A 100 -14.49 -9.83 -5.11
N ARG A 101 -13.36 -10.28 -4.56
CA ARG A 101 -13.24 -10.52 -3.12
C ARG A 101 -12.79 -9.24 -2.40
N ALA A 102 -13.50 -8.91 -1.34
CA ALA A 102 -13.09 -7.84 -0.43
C ALA A 102 -11.74 -8.17 0.22
N HIS A 103 -10.97 -7.16 0.50
CA HIS A 103 -9.73 -7.22 1.27
C HIS A 103 -9.88 -6.48 2.60
N THR A 104 -9.02 -6.81 3.56
CA THR A 104 -9.14 -6.33 4.94
C THR A 104 -9.08 -4.81 5.08
N MET A 105 -8.39 -4.12 4.18
CA MET A 105 -8.31 -2.65 4.23
C MET A 105 -9.61 -1.96 3.80
N GLN A 106 -10.48 -2.61 3.01
CA GLN A 106 -11.75 -2.02 2.58
C GLN A 106 -12.70 -1.71 3.73
N GLU A 107 -12.47 -2.31 4.91
CA GLU A 107 -13.28 -1.98 6.09
C GLU A 107 -13.18 -0.50 6.47
N PHE A 108 -12.01 0.14 6.28
CA PHE A 108 -11.82 1.57 6.59
C PHE A 108 -12.64 2.47 5.67
N ASP A 109 -12.77 2.13 4.38
CA ASP A 109 -13.65 2.85 3.45
C ASP A 109 -15.12 2.56 3.76
N THR A 110 -15.47 1.30 4.04
CA THR A 110 -16.85 0.91 4.35
C THR A 110 -17.37 1.61 5.61
N LEU A 111 -16.49 1.83 6.60
CA LEU A 111 -16.80 2.50 7.85
C LEU A 111 -16.64 4.04 7.77
N ASP A 112 -16.22 4.56 6.61
CA ASP A 112 -15.93 5.99 6.39
C ASP A 112 -15.06 6.57 7.51
N VAL A 113 -13.93 5.91 7.79
CA VAL A 113 -13.03 6.32 8.88
C VAL A 113 -12.43 7.68 8.58
N PRO A 114 -12.67 8.71 9.40
CA PRO A 114 -12.21 10.07 9.11
C PRO A 114 -10.69 10.14 8.93
N PHE A 115 -10.22 10.96 7.99
CA PHE A 115 -8.79 11.15 7.68
C PHE A 115 -8.05 9.90 7.19
N VAL A 116 -8.76 8.85 6.81
CA VAL A 116 -8.18 7.63 6.24
C VAL A 116 -8.74 7.43 4.84
N ARG A 117 -7.88 7.08 3.89
CA ARG A 117 -8.26 6.71 2.53
C ARG A 117 -7.51 5.46 2.12
N VAL A 118 -8.23 4.48 1.61
CA VAL A 118 -7.66 3.26 1.05
C VAL A 118 -7.44 3.44 -0.44
N ILE A 119 -6.29 2.98 -0.92
CA ILE A 119 -5.91 3.02 -2.34
C ILE A 119 -5.70 1.58 -2.79
N ASP A 120 -6.67 1.02 -3.48
CA ASP A 120 -6.67 -0.35 -4.00
C ASP A 120 -6.53 -0.46 -5.53
N LYS A 121 -6.45 0.68 -6.20
CA LYS A 121 -6.20 0.82 -7.64
C LYS A 121 -5.30 2.03 -7.91
N PRO A 122 -4.60 2.08 -9.05
CA PRO A 122 -3.80 3.24 -9.43
C PRO A 122 -4.65 4.51 -9.43
N GLU A 123 -4.19 5.54 -8.73
CA GLU A 123 -4.88 6.83 -8.60
C GLU A 123 -3.89 7.99 -8.65
N PHE A 124 -4.33 9.10 -9.26
CA PHE A 124 -3.67 10.40 -9.16
C PHE A 124 -4.51 11.30 -8.25
N LEU A 125 -3.99 11.58 -7.08
CA LEU A 125 -4.64 12.37 -6.04
C LEU A 125 -4.14 13.81 -6.09
N LYS A 126 -5.06 14.74 -6.35
CA LYS A 126 -4.81 16.17 -6.29
C LYS A 126 -5.03 16.70 -4.86
N HIS A 127 -4.59 17.93 -4.61
CA HIS A 127 -4.65 18.56 -3.28
C HIS A 127 -6.04 18.51 -2.62
N ASP A 128 -7.12 18.70 -3.40
CA ASP A 128 -8.50 18.67 -2.93
C ASP A 128 -8.94 17.27 -2.45
N GLN A 129 -8.34 16.23 -3.02
CA GLN A 129 -8.54 14.84 -2.61
C GLN A 129 -7.61 14.41 -1.48
N LEU A 130 -6.69 15.29 -1.06
CA LEU A 130 -5.68 15.08 -0.02
C LEU A 130 -5.90 16.03 1.18
N TRP A 131 -7.15 16.23 1.58
CA TRP A 131 -7.51 17.10 2.72
C TRP A 131 -6.97 18.53 2.56
N ASN A 132 -6.88 19.02 1.33
CA ASN A 132 -6.31 20.31 0.94
C ASN A 132 -4.82 20.48 1.29
N LEU A 133 -4.06 19.40 1.44
CA LEU A 133 -2.60 19.49 1.54
C LEU A 133 -2.02 20.03 0.23
N PRO A 134 -1.06 20.96 0.26
CA PRO A 134 -0.42 21.49 -0.95
C PRO A 134 0.58 20.46 -1.53
N LEU A 135 0.03 19.36 -2.04
CA LEU A 135 0.75 18.17 -2.48
C LEU A 135 -0.07 17.45 -3.54
N GLN A 136 0.60 16.72 -4.42
CA GLN A 136 0.01 15.76 -5.35
C GLN A 136 0.62 14.37 -5.09
N VAL A 137 -0.19 13.32 -5.20
CA VAL A 137 0.27 11.96 -4.99
C VAL A 137 -0.16 11.08 -6.16
N ILE A 138 0.81 10.44 -6.81
CA ILE A 138 0.57 9.32 -7.72
C ILE A 138 0.72 8.06 -6.89
N ALA A 139 -0.37 7.32 -6.71
CA ALA A 139 -0.43 6.14 -5.88
C ALA A 139 -0.63 4.88 -6.73
N LEU A 140 0.32 3.96 -6.64
CA LEU A 140 0.33 2.68 -7.36
C LEU A 140 0.31 1.53 -6.35
N PRO A 141 -0.86 1.08 -5.89
CA PRO A 141 -0.97 -0.11 -5.06
C PRO A 141 -0.58 -1.35 -5.85
N TRP A 142 -0.53 -2.52 -5.20
CA TRP A 142 -0.27 -3.76 -5.90
C TRP A 142 -1.30 -4.03 -7.01
N ILE A 143 -0.81 -4.29 -8.20
CA ILE A 143 -1.64 -4.44 -9.39
C ILE A 143 -1.92 -5.90 -9.67
N PHE A 144 -3.21 -6.26 -9.67
CA PHE A 144 -3.67 -7.62 -9.96
C PHE A 144 -4.04 -7.81 -11.41
N ARG A 145 -3.74 -9.01 -11.92
CA ARG A 145 -4.11 -9.45 -13.27
C ARG A 145 -5.62 -9.63 -13.46
N SER A 146 -6.34 -9.98 -12.39
CA SER A 146 -7.74 -10.39 -12.46
C SER A 146 -8.68 -9.33 -13.04
N GLY A 147 -8.37 -8.05 -12.89
CA GLY A 147 -9.16 -6.96 -13.48
C GLY A 147 -9.06 -6.87 -15.01
N LEU A 148 -7.92 -7.28 -15.59
CA LEU A 148 -7.71 -7.29 -17.05
C LEU A 148 -8.02 -8.65 -17.69
N MET A 149 -7.89 -9.75 -16.95
CA MET A 149 -8.16 -11.09 -17.49
C MET A 149 -9.59 -11.24 -17.97
N SER A 150 -10.57 -10.58 -17.35
CA SER A 150 -11.96 -10.62 -17.83
C SER A 150 -12.13 -10.06 -19.26
N THR A 151 -11.22 -9.19 -19.69
CA THR A 151 -11.23 -8.58 -21.04
C THR A 151 -10.37 -9.34 -22.03
N LEU A 152 -9.39 -10.13 -21.57
CA LEU A 152 -8.42 -10.84 -22.41
C LEU A 152 -8.64 -12.36 -22.52
N LEU A 153 -9.53 -12.93 -21.72
CA LEU A 153 -9.80 -14.39 -21.67
C LEU A 153 -10.34 -15.03 -22.96
N SER A 154 -10.49 -14.27 -24.03
CA SER A 154 -10.90 -14.82 -25.34
C SER A 154 -9.73 -15.28 -26.22
N GLN A 155 -8.49 -15.22 -25.75
CA GLN A 155 -7.28 -15.59 -26.51
C GLN A 155 -6.35 -16.45 -25.65
N ASP A 156 -5.63 -17.39 -26.26
CA ASP A 156 -4.52 -18.15 -25.65
C ASP A 156 -3.31 -17.21 -25.42
N VAL A 157 -3.41 -16.37 -24.36
CA VAL A 157 -2.37 -15.39 -24.01
C VAL A 157 -1.59 -15.91 -22.79
N SER A 158 -0.26 -15.86 -22.87
CA SER A 158 0.58 -16.28 -21.75
C SER A 158 0.47 -15.33 -20.55
N ILE A 159 0.83 -15.81 -19.36
CA ILE A 159 0.85 -15.00 -18.15
C ILE A 159 1.83 -13.83 -18.28
N GLU A 160 2.95 -14.08 -18.94
CA GLU A 160 3.99 -13.09 -19.21
C GLU A 160 3.47 -11.96 -20.10
N ASP A 161 2.75 -12.28 -21.16
CA ASP A 161 2.16 -11.29 -22.08
C ASP A 161 1.12 -10.41 -21.35
N VAL A 162 0.32 -11.02 -20.46
CA VAL A 162 -0.64 -10.28 -19.64
C VAL A 162 0.08 -9.30 -18.70
N ASN A 163 1.15 -9.72 -18.04
CA ASN A 163 1.92 -8.84 -17.16
C ASN A 163 2.58 -7.69 -17.94
N GLU A 164 3.11 -7.97 -19.12
CA GLU A 164 3.70 -6.95 -19.98
C GLU A 164 2.66 -5.91 -20.42
N GLU A 165 1.48 -6.36 -20.83
CA GLU A 165 0.38 -5.45 -21.21
C GLU A 165 -0.10 -4.60 -20.04
N ILE A 166 -0.23 -5.19 -18.83
CA ILE A 166 -0.55 -4.44 -17.61
C ILE A 166 0.53 -3.40 -17.34
N GLY A 167 1.80 -3.78 -17.41
CA GLY A 167 2.93 -2.87 -17.22
C GLY A 167 2.88 -1.68 -18.19
N LYS A 168 2.64 -1.94 -19.47
CA LYS A 168 2.50 -0.88 -20.50
C LYS A 168 1.36 0.09 -20.18
N ARG A 169 0.20 -0.42 -19.77
CA ARG A 169 -0.95 0.42 -19.40
C ARG A 169 -0.66 1.28 -18.18
N VAL A 170 -0.04 0.72 -17.17
CA VAL A 170 0.35 1.48 -15.96
C VAL A 170 1.32 2.60 -16.33
N ILE A 171 2.33 2.30 -17.15
CA ILE A 171 3.29 3.30 -17.62
C ILE A 171 2.59 4.43 -18.37
N THR A 172 1.69 4.08 -19.30
CA THR A 172 0.93 5.08 -20.07
C THR A 172 0.10 5.99 -19.16
N ILE A 173 -0.64 5.41 -18.22
CA ILE A 173 -1.46 6.17 -17.27
C ILE A 173 -0.59 7.09 -16.40
N VAL A 174 0.54 6.59 -15.89
CA VAL A 174 1.44 7.41 -15.07
C VAL A 174 2.06 8.54 -15.89
N GLN A 175 2.42 8.29 -17.15
CA GLN A 175 2.93 9.34 -18.05
C GLN A 175 1.88 10.43 -18.30
N GLU A 176 0.63 10.05 -18.54
CA GLU A 176 -0.49 11.01 -18.66
C GLU A 176 -0.66 11.83 -17.37
N TRP A 177 -0.53 11.22 -16.19
CA TRP A 177 -0.62 11.94 -14.93
C TRP A 177 0.55 12.89 -14.72
N LEU A 178 1.77 12.47 -15.08
CA LEU A 178 2.97 13.33 -15.03
C LEU A 178 2.85 14.56 -15.94
N GLU A 179 2.15 14.45 -17.08
CA GLU A 179 1.89 15.58 -17.96
C GLU A 179 0.83 16.55 -17.40
N ASN A 180 -0.03 16.06 -16.50
CA ASN A 180 -1.12 16.82 -15.87
C ASN A 180 -0.81 17.30 -14.44
N LEU A 181 0.46 17.26 -14.03
CA LEU A 181 0.89 17.76 -12.72
C LEU A 181 0.75 19.30 -12.66
N ASP A 182 0.37 19.78 -11.48
CA ASP A 182 0.52 21.21 -11.16
C ASP A 182 2.00 21.48 -10.82
N PRO A 183 2.73 22.28 -11.62
CA PRO A 183 4.14 22.52 -11.39
C PRO A 183 4.43 23.37 -10.13
N GLN A 184 3.40 23.92 -9.49
CA GLN A 184 3.53 24.70 -8.25
C GLN A 184 3.45 23.82 -7.00
N LEU A 185 3.03 22.55 -7.14
CA LEU A 185 2.89 21.63 -6.04
C LEU A 185 3.94 20.53 -6.09
N PRO A 186 4.53 20.15 -4.96
CA PRO A 186 5.38 18.97 -4.91
C PRO A 186 4.57 17.73 -5.25
N THR A 187 5.22 16.77 -5.91
CA THR A 187 4.63 15.48 -6.28
C THR A 187 5.34 14.34 -5.59
N VAL A 188 4.59 13.39 -5.09
CA VAL A 188 5.10 12.12 -4.54
C VAL A 188 4.53 10.97 -5.35
N LEU A 189 5.41 10.09 -5.85
CA LEU A 189 5.01 8.79 -6.35
C LEU A 189 5.23 7.76 -5.23
N VAL A 190 4.17 7.08 -4.86
CA VAL A 190 4.20 5.95 -3.92
C VAL A 190 3.72 4.70 -4.60
N ALA A 191 4.45 3.59 -4.44
CA ALA A 191 4.11 2.34 -5.11
C ALA A 191 4.37 1.13 -4.22
N HIS A 192 3.49 0.13 -4.34
CA HIS A 192 3.80 -1.23 -3.91
C HIS A 192 3.94 -2.10 -5.17
N ALA A 193 5.16 -2.21 -5.68
CA ALA A 193 5.43 -2.82 -6.98
C ALA A 193 6.87 -3.32 -7.08
N THR A 194 7.11 -4.22 -8.03
CA THR A 194 8.46 -4.62 -8.41
C THR A 194 9.03 -3.58 -9.39
N ILE A 195 10.19 -3.03 -9.08
CA ILE A 195 10.88 -2.05 -9.93
C ILE A 195 12.08 -2.71 -10.62
N GLN A 196 12.21 -2.50 -11.92
CA GLN A 196 13.36 -2.98 -12.70
C GLN A 196 14.68 -2.43 -12.18
N GLY A 197 15.62 -3.32 -11.89
CA GLY A 197 16.94 -2.95 -11.35
C GLY A 197 16.98 -2.82 -9.83
N ALA A 198 15.88 -3.06 -9.12
CA ALA A 198 15.88 -3.16 -7.66
C ALA A 198 16.65 -4.41 -7.20
N THR A 199 17.29 -4.29 -6.04
CA THR A 199 17.94 -5.42 -5.37
C THR A 199 16.94 -6.09 -4.44
N PHE A 200 16.65 -7.36 -4.72
CA PHE A 200 15.73 -8.13 -3.88
C PHE A 200 16.45 -8.68 -2.64
N GLY A 201 15.73 -8.71 -1.52
CA GLY A 201 16.13 -9.42 -0.31
C GLY A 201 15.86 -10.93 -0.40
N ASN A 202 15.55 -11.56 0.73
CA ASN A 202 15.29 -13.01 0.81
C ASN A 202 14.01 -13.48 0.11
N GLU A 203 13.14 -12.57 -0.32
CA GLU A 203 11.87 -12.85 -1.00
C GLU A 203 12.00 -13.13 -2.49
N ARG A 204 13.21 -13.02 -3.04
CA ARG A 204 13.49 -13.20 -4.47
C ARG A 204 12.94 -14.49 -5.08
N SER A 205 12.88 -15.57 -4.29
CA SER A 205 12.43 -16.89 -4.77
C SER A 205 10.91 -17.01 -4.95
N VAL A 206 10.13 -16.13 -4.34
CA VAL A 206 8.65 -16.19 -4.33
C VAL A 206 8.04 -15.39 -5.49
N MET A 207 8.75 -14.38 -5.99
CA MET A 207 8.20 -13.36 -6.89
C MET A 207 8.62 -13.49 -8.36
N LEU A 208 9.57 -14.36 -8.70
CA LEU A 208 10.06 -14.51 -10.08
C LEU A 208 8.96 -14.97 -11.04
N GLY A 209 8.63 -14.13 -12.01
CA GLY A 209 7.75 -14.43 -13.15
C GLY A 209 6.25 -14.22 -12.92
N LYS A 210 5.83 -13.71 -11.75
CA LYS A 210 4.41 -13.50 -11.45
C LYS A 210 3.97 -12.04 -11.33
N ASP A 211 4.92 -11.11 -11.32
CA ASP A 211 4.66 -9.72 -10.99
C ASP A 211 4.71 -8.79 -12.20
N VAL A 212 3.95 -7.71 -12.10
CA VAL A 212 4.13 -6.58 -13.01
C VAL A 212 5.38 -5.83 -12.60
N VAL A 213 6.37 -5.77 -13.49
CA VAL A 213 7.63 -5.06 -13.26
C VAL A 213 7.56 -3.69 -13.89
N LEU A 214 7.68 -2.65 -13.08
CA LEU A 214 7.70 -1.27 -13.55
C LEU A 214 9.14 -0.86 -13.93
N PRO A 215 9.34 -0.07 -14.99
CA PRO A 215 10.68 0.37 -15.40
C PRO A 215 11.28 1.35 -14.37
N GLY A 216 12.55 1.18 -14.06
CA GLY A 216 13.27 2.06 -13.14
C GLY A 216 13.32 3.54 -13.56
N GLY A 217 13.13 3.82 -14.86
CA GLY A 217 13.01 5.19 -15.38
C GLY A 217 11.78 5.95 -14.86
N LEU A 218 10.71 5.21 -14.50
CA LEU A 218 9.49 5.81 -13.99
C LEU A 218 9.71 6.53 -12.65
N VAL A 219 10.51 5.93 -11.77
CA VAL A 219 10.82 6.49 -10.43
C VAL A 219 11.95 7.52 -10.43
N LYS A 220 12.52 7.80 -11.61
CA LYS A 220 13.59 8.79 -11.79
C LYS A 220 13.12 10.03 -12.55
N ASP A 221 11.80 10.16 -12.75
CA ASP A 221 11.25 11.32 -13.44
C ASP A 221 11.55 12.60 -12.62
N PRO A 222 12.11 13.65 -13.22
CA PRO A 222 12.51 14.86 -12.49
C PRO A 222 11.31 15.69 -11.99
N ARG A 223 10.10 15.31 -12.33
CA ARG A 223 8.87 15.95 -11.84
C ARG A 223 8.37 15.37 -10.51
N LEU A 224 9.01 14.27 -10.03
CA LEU A 224 8.69 13.59 -8.78
C LEU A 224 9.54 14.05 -7.61
#